data_7f741c58339444c6126c1f34c41c1585
#
_entry.id   7f741c58339444c6126c1f34c41c1585
#
_cell.length_a   1.000
_cell.length_b   1.000
_cell.length_c   1.000
_cell.angle_alpha   90.00
_cell.angle_beta   90.00
_cell.angle_gamma   90.00
#
_symmetry.space_group_name_H-M   'P 1'
#
loop_
_entity.id
_entity.type
_entity.pdbx_description
1 polymer ?
#
loop_
_entity_poly.entity_id
_entity_poly.type
_entity_poly.pdbx_seq_one_letter_code
_entity_poly.pdbx_strand_id
1 'polypeptide(L)' 'MKVLNSFHEPLLPIGTSLLYKKVKVEIIEYDGWHDGFADYYVIQPVGESAYYQRIVRYDDENLEEIR' A
#
# COMPACT_ATOMS: atom_id res chain seq x y z
N MET A 1 -11.75 10.59 -4.40
CA MET A 1 -10.72 10.90 -5.41
C MET A 1 -9.70 9.78 -5.43
N LYS A 2 -9.32 9.31 -6.61
CA LYS A 2 -8.34 8.22 -6.73
C LYS A 2 -6.93 8.78 -6.83
N VAL A 3 -6.01 8.16 -6.09
CA VAL A 3 -4.59 8.47 -6.22
C VAL A 3 -4.00 7.54 -7.27
N LEU A 4 -3.24 8.10 -8.18
CA LEU A 4 -2.61 7.35 -9.28
C LEU A 4 -1.13 7.16 -9.02
N ASN A 5 -0.57 6.07 -9.54
CA ASN A 5 0.88 5.88 -9.57
C ASN A 5 1.49 6.61 -10.77
N SER A 6 2.80 6.54 -10.93
CA SER A 6 3.49 7.26 -12.01
C SER A 6 3.16 6.74 -13.40
N PHE A 7 2.53 5.59 -13.53
CA PHE A 7 2.02 5.06 -14.79
C PHE A 7 0.56 5.43 -15.03
N HIS A 8 0.02 6.33 -14.21
CA HIS A 8 -1.37 6.81 -14.27
C HIS A 8 -2.39 5.70 -14.01
N GLU A 9 -2.00 4.67 -13.29
CA GLU A 9 -2.90 3.59 -12.86
C GLU A 9 -3.41 3.87 -11.45
N PRO A 10 -4.69 3.58 -11.15
CA PRO A 10 -5.22 3.83 -9.81
C PRO A 10 -4.58 2.90 -8.79
N LEU A 11 -4.15 3.49 -7.68
CA LEU A 11 -3.69 2.73 -6.53
C LEU A 11 -4.90 2.21 -5.76
N LEU A 12 -4.69 1.15 -4.97
CA LEU A 12 -5.73 0.63 -4.10
C LEU A 12 -6.07 1.67 -3.01
N PRO A 13 -7.34 1.76 -2.62
CA PRO A 13 -7.74 2.75 -1.59
C PRO A 13 -7.09 2.50 -0.24
N ILE A 14 -6.92 3.57 0.53
CA ILE A 14 -6.55 3.46 1.94
C ILE A 14 -7.63 2.63 2.65
N GLY A 15 -7.21 1.74 3.54
CA GLY A 15 -8.10 0.81 4.23
C GLY A 15 -8.21 -0.55 3.56
N THR A 16 -7.65 -0.71 2.35
CA THR A 16 -7.65 -2.00 1.66
C THR A 16 -6.74 -2.98 2.40
N SER A 17 -7.24 -4.19 2.61
CA SER A 17 -6.45 -5.28 3.20
C SER A 17 -5.80 -6.10 2.11
N LEU A 18 -4.53 -6.46 2.35
CA LEU A 18 -3.72 -7.25 1.44
C LEU A 18 -2.93 -8.28 2.25
N LEU A 19 -2.26 -9.18 1.55
CA LEU A 19 -1.23 -10.01 2.16
C LEU A 19 0.14 -9.48 1.75
N TYR A 20 1.04 -9.36 2.69
CA TYR A 20 2.44 -9.05 2.43
C TYR A 20 3.28 -10.14 3.07
N LYS A 21 3.98 -10.91 2.23
CA LYS A 21 4.73 -12.10 2.68
C LYS A 21 3.84 -13.01 3.54
N LYS A 22 2.59 -13.21 3.07
CA LYS A 22 1.57 -14.07 3.69
C LYS A 22 1.02 -13.53 5.01
N VAL A 23 1.34 -12.30 5.39
CA VAL A 23 0.78 -11.65 6.58
C VAL A 23 -0.27 -10.63 6.15
N LYS A 24 -1.44 -10.67 6.80
CA LYS A 24 -2.51 -9.71 6.48
C LYS A 24 -2.12 -8.32 6.94
N VAL A 25 -2.13 -7.38 6.01
CA VAL A 25 -1.79 -5.98 6.25
C VAL A 25 -2.91 -5.08 5.71
N GLU A 26 -2.86 -3.83 6.13
CA GLU A 26 -3.80 -2.81 5.67
C GLU A 26 -3.00 -1.64 5.10
N ILE A 27 -3.48 -1.10 3.98
CA ILE A 27 -2.92 0.14 3.43
C ILE A 27 -3.42 1.29 4.28
N ILE A 28 -2.50 2.00 4.94
CA ILE A 28 -2.87 3.11 5.82
C ILE A 28 -2.56 4.45 5.20
N GLU A 29 -1.68 4.52 4.22
CA GLU A 29 -1.29 5.76 3.57
C GLU A 29 -0.57 5.49 2.27
N TYR A 30 -0.33 6.54 1.48
CA TYR A 30 0.52 6.49 0.29
C TYR A 30 1.82 7.24 0.58
N ASP A 31 2.86 6.88 -0.15
CA ASP A 31 4.17 7.52 -0.02
C ASP A 31 4.85 7.56 -1.40
N GLY A 32 6.05 8.15 -1.43
CA GLY A 32 6.77 8.30 -2.70
C GLY A 32 6.11 9.29 -3.62
N TRP A 33 5.58 10.39 -3.06
CA TRP A 33 4.87 11.40 -3.83
C TRP A 33 5.80 12.18 -4.76
N HIS A 34 5.35 12.33 -6.01
CA HIS A 34 6.00 13.21 -6.98
C HIS A 34 4.97 13.65 -8.02
N ASP A 35 4.90 14.93 -8.28
CA ASP A 35 3.99 15.53 -9.28
C ASP A 35 2.53 15.09 -9.12
N GLY A 36 2.08 14.86 -7.89
CA GLY A 36 0.70 14.43 -7.62
C GLY A 36 0.48 12.92 -7.72
N PHE A 37 1.51 12.15 -8.04
CA PHE A 37 1.47 10.70 -8.10
C PHE A 37 2.18 10.08 -6.91
N ALA A 38 1.80 8.89 -6.52
CA ALA A 38 2.47 8.14 -5.45
C ALA A 38 2.78 6.74 -5.95
N ASP A 39 3.96 6.22 -5.63
CA ASP A 39 4.38 4.90 -6.10
C ASP A 39 4.54 3.89 -4.97
N TYR A 40 4.24 4.27 -3.73
CA TYR A 40 4.42 3.40 -2.57
C TYR A 40 3.17 3.39 -1.72
N TYR A 41 2.94 2.25 -1.07
CA TYR A 41 1.97 2.12 0.02
C TYR A 41 2.72 2.11 1.34
N VAL A 42 2.09 2.68 2.37
CA VAL A 42 2.48 2.41 3.75
C VAL A 42 1.52 1.35 4.25
N ILE A 43 2.05 0.21 4.65
CA ILE A 43 1.26 -0.93 5.12
C ILE A 43 1.55 -1.20 6.58
N GLN A 44 0.56 -1.77 7.26
CA GLN A 44 0.66 -2.10 8.68
C GLN A 44 -0.07 -3.42 8.90
N PRO A 45 0.54 -4.37 9.63
CA PRO A 45 -0.14 -5.61 9.97
C PRO A 45 -1.44 -5.31 10.73
N VAL A 46 -2.51 -6.00 10.35
CA VAL A 46 -3.83 -5.77 10.94
C VAL A 46 -3.77 -6.08 12.44
N GLY A 47 -4.24 -5.11 13.24
CA GLY A 47 -4.24 -5.24 14.69
C GLY A 47 -2.93 -4.88 15.39
N GLU A 48 -1.90 -4.52 14.64
CA GLU A 48 -0.60 -4.16 15.21
C GLU A 48 -0.44 -2.64 15.30
N SER A 49 0.56 -2.23 16.07
CA SER A 49 0.83 -0.80 16.26
C SER A 49 1.57 -0.20 15.07
N ALA A 50 1.64 1.15 15.06
CA ALA A 50 2.37 1.89 14.03
C ALA A 50 3.86 1.55 13.95
N TYR A 51 4.42 0.91 14.97
CA TYR A 51 5.82 0.45 14.96
C TYR A 51 6.11 -0.54 13.85
N TYR A 52 5.09 -1.23 13.35
CA TYR A 52 5.26 -2.26 12.34
C TYR A 52 4.90 -1.77 10.95
N GLN A 53 4.81 -0.46 10.76
CA GLN A 53 4.57 0.12 9.45
C GLN A 53 5.76 -0.13 8.52
N ARG A 54 5.45 -0.38 7.25
CA ARG A 54 6.46 -0.60 6.23
C ARG A 54 6.05 0.12 4.96
N ILE A 55 7.02 0.73 4.29
CA ILE A 55 6.80 1.37 3.00
C ILE A 55 7.20 0.36 1.93
N VAL A 56 6.25 0.04 1.03
CA VAL A 56 6.49 -0.92 -0.05
C VAL A 56 6.01 -0.32 -1.36
N ARG A 57 6.67 -0.67 -2.43
CA ARG A 57 6.27 -0.21 -3.76
C ARG A 57 4.93 -0.86 -4.13
N TYR A 58 4.07 -0.13 -4.87
CA TYR A 58 2.74 -0.63 -5.23
C TYR A 58 2.78 -1.94 -6.01
N ASP A 59 3.88 -2.19 -6.74
CA ASP A 59 4.07 -3.40 -7.54
C ASP A 59 5.00 -4.43 -6.89
N ASP A 60 5.21 -4.33 -5.57
CA ASP A 60 6.04 -5.28 -4.84
C ASP A 60 5.49 -6.70 -5.02
N GLU A 61 6.35 -7.63 -5.42
CA GLU A 61 5.94 -9.01 -5.70
C GLU A 61 5.44 -9.76 -4.48
N ASN A 62 5.73 -9.25 -3.28
CA ASN A 62 5.28 -9.87 -2.04
C ASN A 62 3.86 -9.42 -1.64
N LEU A 63 3.29 -8.45 -2.36
CA LEU A 63 1.93 -8.01 -2.13
C LEU A 63 0.97 -8.89 -2.92
N GLU A 64 -0.04 -9.40 -2.24
CA GLU A 64 -1.07 -10.24 -2.86
C GLU A 64 -2.46 -9.74 -2.45
N GLU A 65 -3.38 -9.72 -3.40
CA GLU A 65 -4.76 -9.41 -3.08
C GLU A 65 -5.40 -10.59 -2.34
N ILE A 66 -6.22 -10.28 -1.36
CA ILE A 66 -6.98 -11.29 -0.62
C ILE A 66 -8.20 -11.68 -1.46
N ARG A 67 -8.36 -12.96 -1.70
CA ARG A 67 -9.47 -13.51 -2.49
C ARG A 67 -10.48 -14.25 -1.62
#